data_722bc5aa78112b4c00970cd764194b09
#
_entry.id   722bc5aa78112b4c00970cd764194b09
#
_cell.length_a   1.000
_cell.length_b   1.000
_cell.length_c   1.000
_cell.angle_alpha   90.00
_cell.angle_beta   90.00
_cell.angle_gamma   90.00
#
_symmetry.space_group_name_H-M   'P 1'
#
loop_
_entity.id
_entity.type
_entity.pdbx_description
1 polymer ?
#
loop_
_entity_poly.entity_id
_entity_poly.type
_entity_poly.pdbx_seq_one_letter_code
_entity_poly.pdbx_strand_id
1 'polypeptide(L)'
;MQPGNKPEPPDSPRLAASLGGLYGVVAGMWQGTSGRIVRCVPTRWTAAQELADGWLFAKCRRGERARAAAEWRWLHVLPLMGLRTPRPIAWVGRGSRTMLVTRGVAGRPLDAWFVDAAREGWLPQLCAWACREVAPRVRALHAAGLVYRDLYWNHVVALDPRGGATPTFLDVERVFRPVWRRRRWNVKDLAGLASSLPVAVSGSALLRCLRAYDPAR
;
A
#
# COMPACT_ATOMS: atom_id res chain seq x y z
N MET A 1 -3.39 11.64 21.05
CA MET A 1 -2.43 12.07 20.01
C MET A 1 -1.04 11.71 20.51
N GLN A 2 -0.43 10.60 20.07
CA GLN A 2 0.95 10.30 20.44
C GLN A 2 1.88 11.33 19.80
N PRO A 3 2.91 11.83 20.49
CA PRO A 3 3.85 12.79 19.96
C PRO A 3 4.49 12.22 18.70
N GLY A 4 4.54 13.03 17.63
CA GLY A 4 4.97 12.64 16.30
C GLY A 4 6.25 11.81 16.35
N ASN A 5 6.14 10.57 15.93
CA ASN A 5 7.21 9.58 15.98
C ASN A 5 8.35 10.06 15.07
N LYS A 6 9.35 10.73 15.66
CA LYS A 6 10.58 11.10 14.93
C LYS A 6 11.31 9.81 14.55
N PRO A 7 11.83 9.72 13.32
CA PRO A 7 12.61 8.55 12.93
C PRO A 7 13.79 8.36 13.87
N GLU A 8 13.95 7.15 14.39
CA GLU A 8 15.07 6.82 15.25
C GLU A 8 16.36 6.62 14.43
N PRO A 9 17.52 7.00 14.94
CA PRO A 9 18.79 6.70 14.29
C PRO A 9 19.03 5.18 14.26
N PRO A 10 19.76 4.65 13.27
CA PRO A 10 19.99 3.22 13.12
C PRO A 10 20.69 2.57 14.32
N ASP A 11 21.40 3.35 15.10
CA ASP A 11 22.17 2.88 16.27
C ASP A 11 21.40 3.05 17.59
N SER A 12 20.10 3.32 17.54
CA SER A 12 19.27 3.47 18.73
C SER A 12 19.08 2.13 19.44
N PRO A 13 19.42 2.02 20.75
CA PRO A 13 19.17 0.81 21.53
C PRO A 13 17.70 0.40 21.56
N ARG A 14 16.81 1.39 21.48
CA ARG A 14 15.36 1.20 21.40
C ARG A 14 14.94 0.51 20.11
N LEU A 15 15.51 0.95 18.98
CA LEU A 15 15.28 0.33 17.67
C LEU A 15 15.83 -1.11 17.66
N ALA A 16 17.03 -1.32 18.22
CA ALA A 16 17.61 -2.65 18.35
C ALA A 16 16.72 -3.59 19.16
N ALA A 17 16.23 -3.15 20.31
CA ALA A 17 15.33 -3.93 21.16
C ALA A 17 14.00 -4.25 20.47
N SER A 18 13.43 -3.27 19.74
CA SER A 18 12.14 -3.46 19.06
C SER A 18 12.20 -4.36 17.84
N LEU A 19 13.34 -4.43 17.17
CA LEU A 19 13.54 -5.21 15.94
C LEU A 19 14.04 -6.64 16.21
N GLY A 20 14.66 -6.88 17.38
CA GLY A 20 15.21 -8.20 17.71
C GLY A 20 16.12 -8.75 16.59
N GLY A 21 15.81 -9.96 16.12
CA GLY A 21 16.58 -10.63 15.06
C GLY A 21 16.63 -9.90 13.71
N LEU A 22 15.76 -8.89 13.47
CA LEU A 22 15.77 -8.11 12.24
C LEU A 22 16.70 -6.89 12.30
N TYR A 23 17.26 -6.57 13.45
CA TYR A 23 18.07 -5.37 13.62
C TYR A 23 19.28 -5.33 12.66
N GLY A 24 20.03 -6.40 12.58
CA GLY A 24 21.20 -6.48 11.69
C GLY A 24 20.83 -6.29 10.22
N VAL A 25 19.71 -6.86 9.78
CA VAL A 25 19.21 -6.70 8.41
C VAL A 25 18.81 -5.26 8.13
N VAL A 26 18.05 -4.64 9.01
CA VAL A 26 17.60 -3.24 8.86
C VAL A 26 18.79 -2.29 8.89
N ALA A 27 19.74 -2.50 9.78
CA ALA A 27 20.99 -1.72 9.84
C ALA A 27 21.83 -1.88 8.55
N GLY A 28 21.98 -3.11 8.05
CA GLY A 28 22.65 -3.37 6.78
C GLY A 28 21.96 -2.71 5.58
N MET A 29 20.62 -2.75 5.50
CA MET A 29 19.86 -2.03 4.46
C MET A 29 20.06 -0.51 4.55
N TRP A 30 20.15 0.04 5.75
CA TRP A 30 20.46 1.46 5.96
C TRP A 30 21.87 1.82 5.49
N GLN A 31 22.86 0.99 5.79
CA GLN A 31 24.25 1.17 5.41
C GLN A 31 24.52 0.84 3.94
N GLY A 32 23.61 0.09 3.30
CA GLY A 32 23.75 -0.39 1.92
C GLY A 32 24.60 -1.68 1.81
N THR A 33 24.80 -2.40 2.91
CA THR A 33 25.55 -3.66 2.98
C THR A 33 24.64 -4.89 2.84
N SER A 34 23.32 -4.71 2.92
CA SER A 34 22.33 -5.76 2.67
C SER A 34 21.17 -5.24 1.83
N GLY A 35 20.48 -6.17 1.16
CA GLY A 35 19.38 -5.86 0.27
C GLY A 35 19.81 -5.49 -1.15
N ARG A 36 19.03 -5.98 -2.13
CA ARG A 36 19.20 -5.66 -3.55
C ARG A 36 18.34 -4.46 -3.92
N ILE A 37 18.89 -3.47 -4.62
CA ILE A 37 18.11 -2.35 -5.15
C ILE A 37 17.20 -2.88 -6.28
N VAL A 38 15.90 -2.75 -6.10
CA VAL A 38 14.87 -3.17 -7.05
C VAL A 38 14.27 -2.00 -7.84
N ARG A 39 14.42 -0.78 -7.33
CA ARG A 39 14.01 0.46 -7.99
C ARG A 39 14.89 1.60 -7.54
N CYS A 40 15.31 2.46 -8.48
CA CYS A 40 16.11 3.64 -8.17
C CYS A 40 15.67 4.83 -9.03
N VAL A 41 15.46 5.98 -8.38
CA VAL A 41 15.27 7.29 -8.99
C VAL A 41 16.09 8.32 -8.18
N PRO A 42 16.41 9.53 -8.68
CA PRO A 42 17.41 10.40 -8.09
C PRO A 42 17.29 10.68 -6.58
N THR A 43 16.07 10.80 -6.07
CA THR A 43 15.81 11.14 -4.65
C THR A 43 15.28 9.99 -3.82
N ARG A 44 14.98 8.83 -4.45
CA ARG A 44 14.45 7.68 -3.73
C ARG A 44 14.85 6.36 -4.39
N TRP A 45 15.03 5.33 -3.57
CA TRP A 45 15.26 3.96 -4.05
C TRP A 45 14.53 2.98 -3.14
N THR A 46 14.26 1.80 -3.68
CA THR A 46 13.71 0.68 -2.94
C THR A 46 14.70 -0.45 -2.99
N ALA A 47 15.05 -0.98 -1.81
CA ALA A 47 15.82 -2.19 -1.68
C ALA A 47 14.92 -3.33 -1.19
N ALA A 48 15.20 -4.56 -1.62
CA ALA A 48 14.54 -5.78 -1.18
C ALA A 48 15.56 -6.74 -0.57
N GLN A 49 15.22 -7.33 0.57
CA GLN A 49 16.03 -8.35 1.24
C GLN A 49 15.17 -9.58 1.49
N GLU A 50 15.66 -10.72 1.02
CA GLU A 50 15.04 -12.02 1.30
C GLU A 50 15.40 -12.50 2.70
N LEU A 51 14.41 -13.08 3.38
CA LEU A 51 14.53 -13.73 4.68
C LEU A 51 13.97 -15.14 4.58
N ALA A 52 14.22 -15.99 5.55
CA ALA A 52 13.66 -17.34 5.59
C ALA A 52 12.11 -17.37 5.59
N ASP A 53 11.48 -16.32 6.11
CA ASP A 53 10.02 -16.20 6.24
C ASP A 53 9.40 -15.15 5.29
N GLY A 54 10.09 -14.79 4.21
CA GLY A 54 9.61 -13.86 3.19
C GLY A 54 10.55 -12.70 2.91
N TRP A 55 10.01 -11.57 2.49
CA TRP A 55 10.79 -10.41 2.04
C TRP A 55 10.65 -9.21 2.96
N LEU A 56 11.71 -8.41 3.05
CA LEU A 56 11.66 -7.02 3.52
C LEU A 56 11.85 -6.06 2.33
N PHE A 57 11.10 -4.97 2.36
CA PHE A 57 11.27 -3.86 1.43
C PHE A 57 11.62 -2.59 2.19
N ALA A 58 12.69 -1.92 1.79
CA ALA A 58 13.12 -0.64 2.34
C ALA A 58 12.93 0.46 1.29
N LYS A 59 12.01 1.38 1.55
CA LYS A 59 11.85 2.62 0.76
C LYS A 59 12.76 3.69 1.37
N CYS A 60 13.84 4.03 0.67
CA CYS A 60 14.79 5.07 1.07
C CYS A 60 14.52 6.36 0.31
N ARG A 61 14.65 7.51 1.01
CA ARG A 61 14.39 8.84 0.45
C ARG A 61 15.41 9.86 0.93
N ARG A 62 15.66 10.87 0.09
CA ARG A 62 16.40 12.08 0.45
C ARG A 62 15.48 13.29 0.34
N GLY A 63 15.44 14.15 1.38
CA GLY A 63 14.66 15.41 1.37
C GLY A 63 13.14 15.26 1.58
N GLU A 64 12.57 14.07 1.54
CA GLU A 64 11.12 13.82 1.62
C GLU A 64 10.65 13.26 2.97
N ARG A 65 11.18 13.83 4.06
CA ARG A 65 10.91 13.33 5.43
C ARG A 65 9.42 13.31 5.78
N ALA A 66 8.67 14.33 5.38
CA ALA A 66 7.25 14.45 5.66
C ALA A 66 6.42 13.33 4.99
N ARG A 67 6.77 12.92 3.76
CA ARG A 67 6.10 11.81 3.05
C ARG A 67 6.39 10.47 3.68
N ALA A 68 7.64 10.21 4.10
CA ALA A 68 7.99 8.99 4.81
C ALA A 68 7.25 8.88 6.15
N ALA A 69 7.10 10.00 6.88
CA ALA A 69 6.32 10.07 8.11
C ALA A 69 4.83 9.82 7.87
N ALA A 70 4.28 10.37 6.78
CA ALA A 70 2.90 10.15 6.41
C ALA A 70 2.65 8.67 6.07
N GLU A 71 3.52 8.05 5.26
CA GLU A 71 3.44 6.64 4.90
C GLU A 71 3.51 5.75 6.16
N TRP A 72 4.48 5.99 7.05
CA TRP A 72 4.60 5.27 8.32
C TRP A 72 3.30 5.32 9.13
N ARG A 73 2.72 6.52 9.30
CA ARG A 73 1.45 6.70 10.02
C ARG A 73 0.31 5.92 9.37
N TRP A 74 0.16 6.00 8.04
CA TRP A 74 -0.94 5.34 7.34
C TRP A 74 -0.82 3.82 7.35
N LEU A 75 0.39 3.27 7.34
CA LEU A 75 0.62 1.83 7.50
C LEU A 75 0.10 1.29 8.85
N HIS A 76 0.01 2.14 9.89
CA HIS A 76 -0.55 1.75 11.18
C HIS A 76 -2.05 2.06 11.30
N VAL A 77 -2.52 3.13 10.69
CA VAL A 77 -3.91 3.59 10.86
C VAL A 77 -4.88 2.84 9.94
N LEU A 78 -4.52 2.62 8.68
CA LEU A 78 -5.42 2.00 7.71
C LEU A 78 -5.86 0.58 8.07
N PRO A 79 -5.01 -0.30 8.64
CA PRO A 79 -5.44 -1.62 9.12
C PRO A 79 -6.54 -1.57 10.18
N LEU A 80 -6.55 -0.56 11.05
CA LEU A 80 -7.61 -0.35 12.05
C LEU A 80 -8.96 -0.01 11.43
N MET A 81 -8.97 0.39 10.16
CA MET A 81 -10.16 0.70 9.36
C MET A 81 -10.53 -0.42 8.38
N GLY A 82 -9.89 -1.60 8.51
CA GLY A 82 -10.14 -2.75 7.64
C GLY A 82 -9.42 -2.72 6.29
N LEU A 83 -8.52 -1.74 6.04
CA LEU A 83 -7.67 -1.73 4.86
C LEU A 83 -6.31 -2.37 5.19
N ARG A 84 -6.10 -3.62 4.82
CA ARG A 84 -4.78 -4.26 4.99
C ARG A 84 -3.72 -3.50 4.20
N THR A 85 -2.58 -3.29 4.85
CA THR A 85 -1.38 -2.67 4.26
C THR A 85 -0.16 -3.54 4.55
N PRO A 86 0.98 -3.35 3.89
CA PRO A 86 2.22 -3.99 4.30
C PRO A 86 2.50 -3.73 5.77
N ARG A 87 2.92 -4.77 6.51
CA ARG A 87 3.27 -4.63 7.93
C ARG A 87 4.51 -3.73 8.05
N PRO A 88 4.42 -2.57 8.72
CA PRO A 88 5.57 -1.72 8.98
C PRO A 88 6.50 -2.39 10.00
N ILE A 89 7.81 -2.30 9.77
CA ILE A 89 8.86 -2.90 10.59
C ILE A 89 9.69 -1.81 11.28
N ALA A 90 10.19 -0.85 10.49
CA ALA A 90 11.03 0.21 11.01
C ALA A 90 10.88 1.50 10.19
N TRP A 91 11.05 2.60 10.86
CA TRP A 91 11.25 3.91 10.25
C TRP A 91 12.51 4.56 10.83
N VAL A 92 13.52 4.67 10.01
CA VAL A 92 14.86 5.15 10.36
C VAL A 92 15.13 6.48 9.65
N GLY A 93 15.77 7.42 10.32
CA GLY A 93 16.13 8.69 9.70
C GLY A 93 17.29 9.40 10.34
N ARG A 94 18.19 9.93 9.50
CA ARG A 94 19.32 10.78 9.91
C ARG A 94 19.51 11.91 8.91
N GLY A 95 19.53 13.14 9.37
CA GLY A 95 19.60 14.31 8.48
C GLY A 95 18.44 14.33 7.48
N SER A 96 18.75 14.47 6.21
CA SER A 96 17.79 14.46 5.10
C SER A 96 17.41 13.05 4.61
N ARG A 97 18.11 12.00 5.04
CA ARG A 97 17.88 10.62 4.62
C ARG A 97 16.86 9.95 5.53
N THR A 98 15.89 9.25 4.94
CA THR A 98 14.93 8.39 5.65
C THR A 98 14.84 7.03 4.99
N MET A 99 14.51 6.01 5.78
CA MET A 99 14.21 4.67 5.32
C MET A 99 12.98 4.15 6.05
N LEU A 100 12.01 3.68 5.30
CA LEU A 100 10.83 2.97 5.77
C LEU A 100 10.95 1.50 5.37
N VAL A 101 10.93 0.60 6.34
CA VAL A 101 11.01 -0.85 6.12
C VAL A 101 9.66 -1.48 6.39
N THR A 102 9.20 -2.31 5.46
CA THR A 102 7.96 -3.08 5.56
C THR A 102 8.21 -4.55 5.23
N ARG A 103 7.36 -5.45 5.77
CA ARG A 103 7.28 -6.83 5.27
C ARG A 103 6.75 -6.84 3.84
N GLY A 104 7.27 -7.75 3.05
CA GLY A 104 6.74 -8.07 1.73
C GLY A 104 5.32 -8.61 1.84
N VAL A 105 4.52 -8.31 0.83
CA VAL A 105 3.15 -8.82 0.70
C VAL A 105 3.17 -9.99 -0.27
N ALA A 106 2.64 -11.12 0.18
CA ALA A 106 2.45 -12.27 -0.69
C ALA A 106 1.31 -12.00 -1.69
N GLY A 107 1.48 -12.48 -2.91
CA GLY A 107 0.50 -12.32 -3.97
C GLY A 107 0.99 -11.45 -5.12
N ARG A 108 0.06 -11.09 -5.99
CA ARG A 108 0.31 -10.33 -7.21
C ARG A 108 -0.58 -9.09 -7.26
N PRO A 109 -0.14 -8.01 -7.92
CA PRO A 109 -0.98 -6.84 -8.20
C PRO A 109 -2.24 -7.23 -9.00
N LEU A 110 -3.34 -6.53 -8.75
CA LEU A 110 -4.62 -6.87 -9.36
C LEU A 110 -4.68 -6.54 -10.86
N ASP A 111 -3.90 -5.59 -11.34
CA ASP A 111 -3.78 -5.35 -12.79
C ASP A 111 -3.29 -6.62 -13.52
N ALA A 112 -2.30 -7.33 -12.97
CA ALA A 112 -1.85 -8.61 -13.51
C ALA A 112 -2.92 -9.71 -13.40
N TRP A 113 -3.68 -9.75 -12.31
CA TRP A 113 -4.82 -10.67 -12.17
C TRP A 113 -5.92 -10.39 -13.20
N PHE A 114 -6.22 -9.13 -13.51
CA PHE A 114 -7.19 -8.76 -14.53
C PHE A 114 -6.80 -9.27 -15.93
N VAL A 115 -5.52 -9.16 -16.28
CA VAL A 115 -5.00 -9.67 -17.56
C VAL A 115 -5.16 -11.19 -17.65
N ASP A 116 -4.72 -11.91 -16.62
CA ASP A 116 -4.83 -13.38 -16.60
C ASP A 116 -6.29 -13.84 -16.57
N ALA A 117 -7.15 -13.20 -15.79
CA ALA A 117 -8.56 -13.52 -15.71
C ALA A 117 -9.30 -13.33 -17.05
N ALA A 118 -8.92 -12.30 -17.80
CA ALA A 118 -9.47 -12.08 -19.14
C ALA A 118 -9.02 -13.17 -20.11
N ARG A 119 -7.73 -13.54 -20.08
CA ARG A 119 -7.17 -14.62 -20.93
C ARG A 119 -7.75 -15.98 -20.61
N GLU A 120 -8.01 -16.26 -19.33
CA GLU A 120 -8.46 -17.56 -18.83
C GLU A 120 -10.00 -17.68 -18.69
N GLY A 121 -10.76 -16.64 -19.03
CA GLY A 121 -12.23 -16.65 -19.08
C GLY A 121 -12.94 -16.51 -17.73
N TRP A 122 -12.23 -16.09 -16.64
CA TRP A 122 -12.85 -15.91 -15.32
C TRP A 122 -12.91 -14.43 -14.85
N LEU A 123 -12.78 -13.48 -15.79
CA LEU A 123 -12.88 -12.04 -15.52
C LEU A 123 -14.18 -11.64 -14.77
N PRO A 124 -15.37 -12.22 -15.05
CA PRO A 124 -16.57 -11.90 -14.27
C PRO A 124 -16.45 -12.24 -12.79
N GLN A 125 -15.78 -13.33 -12.44
CA GLN A 125 -15.55 -13.76 -11.04
C GLN A 125 -14.59 -12.79 -10.34
N LEU A 126 -13.51 -12.37 -11.01
CA LEU A 126 -12.60 -11.36 -10.48
C LEU A 126 -13.30 -10.02 -10.24
N CYS A 127 -14.14 -9.57 -11.19
CA CYS A 127 -14.96 -8.38 -10.98
C CYS A 127 -15.90 -8.52 -9.77
N ALA A 128 -16.55 -9.67 -9.61
CA ALA A 128 -17.41 -9.94 -8.47
C ALA A 128 -16.61 -9.93 -7.14
N TRP A 129 -15.41 -10.50 -7.13
CA TRP A 129 -14.52 -10.44 -5.98
C TRP A 129 -14.12 -8.99 -5.66
N ALA A 130 -13.72 -8.21 -6.67
CA ALA A 130 -13.37 -6.79 -6.48
C ALA A 130 -14.54 -5.97 -5.89
N CYS A 131 -15.77 -6.24 -6.34
CA CYS A 131 -16.96 -5.60 -5.77
C CYS A 131 -17.19 -5.96 -4.30
N ARG A 132 -16.90 -7.21 -3.88
CA ARG A 132 -17.06 -7.64 -2.48
C ARG A 132 -15.93 -7.20 -1.58
N GLU A 133 -14.70 -7.22 -2.09
CA GLU A 133 -13.50 -7.07 -1.26
C GLU A 133 -12.88 -5.66 -1.34
N VAL A 134 -12.87 -5.02 -2.50
CA VAL A 134 -12.21 -3.73 -2.68
C VAL A 134 -13.18 -2.57 -2.47
N ALA A 135 -14.35 -2.60 -3.11
CA ALA A 135 -15.28 -1.47 -3.08
C ALA A 135 -15.76 -1.08 -1.66
N PRO A 136 -16.14 -2.01 -0.75
CA PRO A 136 -16.53 -1.66 0.61
C PRO A 136 -15.38 -1.06 1.44
N ARG A 137 -14.14 -1.51 1.22
CA ARG A 137 -12.95 -0.97 1.89
C ARG A 137 -12.65 0.46 1.46
N VAL A 138 -12.75 0.72 0.15
CA VAL A 138 -12.63 2.09 -0.38
C VAL A 138 -13.74 2.99 0.16
N ARG A 139 -14.97 2.47 0.26
CA ARG A 139 -16.08 3.19 0.90
C ARG A 139 -15.76 3.52 2.37
N ALA A 140 -15.28 2.57 3.14
CA ALA A 140 -14.92 2.77 4.54
C ALA A 140 -13.85 3.85 4.70
N LEU A 141 -12.81 3.85 3.84
CA LEU A 141 -11.80 4.90 3.78
C LEU A 141 -12.44 6.27 3.53
N HIS A 142 -13.29 6.38 2.50
CA HIS A 142 -13.96 7.63 2.15
C HIS A 142 -14.96 8.07 3.23
N ALA A 143 -15.67 7.14 3.88
CA ALA A 143 -16.57 7.43 4.99
C ALA A 143 -15.84 8.03 6.20
N ALA A 144 -14.61 7.56 6.48
CA ALA A 144 -13.74 8.12 7.50
C ALA A 144 -13.12 9.48 7.12
N GLY A 145 -13.45 10.01 5.95
CA GLY A 145 -12.95 11.31 5.48
C GLY A 145 -11.59 11.30 4.87
N LEU A 146 -11.08 10.13 4.52
CA LEU A 146 -9.77 9.96 3.91
C LEU A 146 -9.91 9.75 2.40
N VAL A 147 -8.83 10.03 1.66
CA VAL A 147 -8.70 9.82 0.22
C VAL A 147 -7.36 9.14 -0.02
N TYR A 148 -7.35 8.16 -0.89
CA TYR A 148 -6.13 7.38 -1.20
C TYR A 148 -5.20 8.16 -2.12
N ARG A 149 -5.75 8.83 -3.12
CA ARG A 149 -5.12 9.63 -4.17
C ARG A 149 -4.43 8.83 -5.28
N ASP A 150 -3.71 7.78 -4.97
CA ASP A 150 -3.04 6.89 -5.93
C ASP A 150 -3.69 5.49 -5.94
N LEU A 151 -5.01 5.47 -5.94
CA LEU A 151 -5.80 4.24 -5.93
C LEU A 151 -5.88 3.65 -7.35
N TYR A 152 -4.95 2.74 -7.65
CA TYR A 152 -4.84 2.02 -8.93
C TYR A 152 -4.78 0.53 -8.68
N TRP A 153 -5.16 -0.30 -9.66
CA TRP A 153 -5.15 -1.75 -9.50
C TRP A 153 -3.77 -2.36 -9.25
N ASN A 154 -2.71 -1.76 -9.78
CA ASN A 154 -1.33 -2.17 -9.49
C ASN A 154 -0.89 -1.87 -8.04
N HIS A 155 -1.63 -1.05 -7.31
CA HIS A 155 -1.41 -0.78 -5.88
C HIS A 155 -2.29 -1.63 -4.96
N VAL A 156 -3.09 -2.54 -5.51
CA VAL A 156 -3.88 -3.51 -4.75
C VAL A 156 -3.37 -4.91 -5.07
N VAL A 157 -2.90 -5.61 -4.04
CA VAL A 157 -2.31 -6.96 -4.16
C VAL A 157 -3.25 -7.97 -3.54
N ALA A 158 -3.41 -9.11 -4.18
CA ALA A 158 -4.10 -10.27 -3.62
C ALA A 158 -3.28 -11.55 -3.85
N LEU A 159 -3.31 -12.46 -2.87
CA LEU A 159 -2.64 -13.76 -2.97
C LEU A 159 -3.38 -14.64 -3.98
N ASP A 160 -4.68 -14.82 -3.77
CA ASP A 160 -5.58 -15.59 -4.64
C ASP A 160 -7.00 -15.02 -4.56
N PRO A 161 -7.44 -14.23 -5.56
CA PRO A 161 -8.82 -13.74 -5.63
C PRO A 161 -9.87 -14.85 -5.76
N ARG A 162 -9.53 -16.01 -6.37
CA ARG A 162 -10.46 -17.15 -6.49
C ARG A 162 -10.71 -17.80 -5.13
N GLY A 163 -9.67 -17.92 -4.29
CA GLY A 163 -9.75 -18.43 -2.91
C GLY A 163 -10.28 -17.40 -1.90
N GLY A 164 -10.78 -16.23 -2.34
CA GLY A 164 -11.36 -15.23 -1.44
C GLY A 164 -10.34 -14.46 -0.61
N ALA A 165 -9.07 -14.37 -1.05
CA ALA A 165 -8.03 -13.64 -0.35
C ALA A 165 -8.40 -12.18 -0.13
N THR A 166 -8.10 -11.66 1.07
CA THR A 166 -8.28 -10.23 1.39
C THR A 166 -7.24 -9.38 0.67
N PRO A 167 -7.63 -8.28 -0.02
CA PRO A 167 -6.69 -7.40 -0.70
C PRO A 167 -5.80 -6.64 0.28
N THR A 168 -4.57 -6.39 -0.14
CA THR A 168 -3.60 -5.53 0.57
C THR A 168 -3.30 -4.30 -0.28
N PHE A 169 -3.41 -3.12 0.33
CA PHE A 169 -3.24 -1.83 -0.33
C PHE A 169 -1.81 -1.32 -0.15
N LEU A 170 -1.11 -1.06 -1.26
CA LEU A 170 0.27 -0.59 -1.31
C LEU A 170 0.33 0.92 -1.54
N ASP A 171 1.50 1.51 -1.26
CA ASP A 171 1.83 2.91 -1.61
C ASP A 171 0.89 3.95 -0.98
N VAL A 172 0.70 3.83 0.33
CA VAL A 172 -0.22 4.67 1.12
C VAL A 172 0.35 6.06 1.46
N GLU A 173 1.50 6.44 0.91
CA GLU A 173 2.19 7.70 1.25
C GLU A 173 1.38 8.97 0.99
N ARG A 174 0.46 8.89 0.03
CA ARG A 174 -0.34 10.03 -0.42
C ARG A 174 -1.76 10.04 0.13
N VAL A 175 -2.10 9.11 1.01
CA VAL A 175 -3.36 9.14 1.74
C VAL A 175 -3.43 10.41 2.57
N PHE A 176 -4.56 11.11 2.51
CA PHE A 176 -4.76 12.35 3.26
C PHE A 176 -6.24 12.60 3.56
N ARG A 177 -6.49 13.54 4.47
CA ARG A 177 -7.83 14.06 4.75
C ARG A 177 -8.02 15.38 4.00
N PRO A 178 -8.88 15.42 2.94
CA PRO A 178 -9.13 16.66 2.22
C PRO A 178 -9.94 17.63 3.09
N VAL A 179 -9.50 18.86 3.17
CA VAL A 179 -10.23 19.95 3.83
C VAL A 179 -11.38 20.46 2.94
N TRP A 180 -11.18 20.40 1.62
CA TRP A 180 -12.09 20.94 0.62
C TRP A 180 -12.47 19.91 -0.45
N ARG A 181 -13.70 20.04 -1.01
CA ARG A 181 -14.19 19.28 -2.18
C ARG A 181 -14.03 17.76 -2.03
N ARG A 182 -14.34 17.21 -0.87
CA ARG A 182 -14.22 15.79 -0.54
C ARG A 182 -14.80 14.87 -1.61
N ARG A 183 -16.03 15.18 -2.12
CA ARG A 183 -16.67 14.43 -3.21
C ARG A 183 -15.79 14.32 -4.46
N ARG A 184 -15.11 15.41 -4.86
CA ARG A 184 -14.21 15.42 -6.01
C ARG A 184 -13.05 14.44 -5.81
N TRP A 185 -12.51 14.36 -4.62
CA TRP A 185 -11.40 13.46 -4.32
C TRP A 185 -11.86 12.00 -4.29
N ASN A 186 -13.03 11.70 -3.74
CA ASN A 186 -13.62 10.35 -3.81
C ASN A 186 -13.84 9.92 -5.27
N VAL A 187 -14.35 10.82 -6.11
CA VAL A 187 -14.51 10.55 -7.56
C VAL A 187 -13.15 10.30 -8.22
N LYS A 188 -12.09 11.03 -7.83
CA LYS A 188 -10.73 10.80 -8.37
C LYS A 188 -10.18 9.42 -8.01
N ASP A 189 -10.41 8.95 -6.79
CA ASP A 189 -9.99 7.59 -6.40
C ASP A 189 -10.73 6.52 -7.22
N LEU A 190 -12.04 6.65 -7.37
CA LEU A 190 -12.84 5.74 -8.20
C LEU A 190 -12.45 5.81 -9.68
N ALA A 191 -12.17 7.02 -10.20
CA ALA A 191 -11.68 7.21 -11.56
C ALA A 191 -10.28 6.58 -11.73
N GLY A 192 -9.42 6.63 -10.71
CA GLY A 192 -8.13 5.95 -10.70
C GLY A 192 -8.27 4.44 -10.89
N LEU A 193 -9.18 3.81 -10.16
CA LEU A 193 -9.49 2.39 -10.37
C LEU A 193 -10.03 2.13 -11.79
N ALA A 194 -10.99 2.92 -12.24
CA ALA A 194 -11.58 2.73 -13.57
C ALA A 194 -10.56 2.92 -14.69
N SER A 195 -9.70 3.94 -14.62
CA SER A 195 -8.70 4.25 -15.64
C SER A 195 -7.48 3.34 -15.65
N SER A 196 -7.21 2.64 -14.55
CA SER A 196 -6.09 1.69 -14.43
C SER A 196 -6.47 0.24 -14.74
N LEU A 197 -7.68 -0.03 -15.21
CA LEU A 197 -8.07 -1.36 -15.69
C LEU A 197 -7.24 -1.69 -16.95
N PRO A 198 -6.49 -2.80 -16.94
CA PRO A 198 -5.65 -3.18 -18.09
C PRO A 198 -6.43 -3.88 -19.20
N VAL A 199 -7.70 -4.22 -18.94
CA VAL A 199 -8.60 -4.95 -19.87
C VAL A 199 -9.98 -4.31 -19.86
N ALA A 200 -10.71 -4.49 -20.96
CA ALA A 200 -12.10 -4.03 -21.04
C ALA A 200 -13.00 -4.81 -20.08
N VAL A 201 -13.72 -4.07 -19.27
CA VAL A 201 -14.70 -4.61 -18.31
C VAL A 201 -16.09 -4.10 -18.73
N SER A 202 -17.10 -4.96 -18.63
CA SER A 202 -18.47 -4.59 -19.05
C SER A 202 -19.03 -3.46 -18.17
N GLY A 203 -19.83 -2.57 -18.76
CA GLY A 203 -20.51 -1.50 -18.03
C GLY A 203 -21.35 -2.02 -16.86
N SER A 204 -21.98 -3.20 -16.99
CA SER A 204 -22.73 -3.84 -15.92
C SER A 204 -21.86 -4.26 -14.74
N ALA A 205 -20.62 -4.70 -14.99
CA ALA A 205 -19.66 -5.01 -13.91
C ALA A 205 -19.20 -3.74 -13.20
N LEU A 206 -18.92 -2.66 -13.94
CA LEU A 206 -18.60 -1.36 -13.34
C LEU A 206 -19.75 -0.81 -12.50
N LEU A 207 -21.00 -0.91 -12.97
CA LEU A 207 -22.17 -0.50 -12.20
C LEU A 207 -22.36 -1.34 -10.93
N ARG A 208 -22.10 -2.65 -10.96
CA ARG A 208 -22.11 -3.48 -9.75
C ARG A 208 -21.08 -3.02 -8.73
N CYS A 209 -19.85 -2.69 -9.17
CA CYS A 209 -18.83 -2.15 -8.29
C CYS A 209 -19.21 -0.80 -7.68
N LEU A 210 -19.84 0.09 -8.46
CA LEU A 210 -20.35 1.36 -7.95
C LEU A 210 -21.47 1.17 -6.92
N ARG A 211 -22.38 0.21 -7.14
CA ARG A 211 -23.43 -0.14 -6.15
C ARG A 211 -22.84 -0.76 -4.89
N ALA A 212 -21.80 -1.58 -5.00
CA ALA A 212 -21.10 -2.14 -3.84
C ALA A 212 -20.37 -1.05 -3.04
N TYR A 213 -19.87 -0.02 -3.72
CA TYR A 213 -19.27 1.15 -3.09
C TYR A 213 -20.32 2.06 -2.45
N ASP A 214 -21.46 2.32 -3.10
CA ASP A 214 -22.54 3.19 -2.61
C ASP A 214 -23.90 2.46 -2.74
N PRO A 215 -24.25 1.59 -1.79
CA PRO A 215 -25.48 0.80 -1.85
C PRO A 215 -26.77 1.61 -1.67
N ALA A 216 -26.66 2.92 -1.29
CA ALA A 216 -27.81 3.80 -1.20
C ALA A 216 -28.22 4.41 -2.55
N ARG A 217 -27.48 4.10 -3.62
CA ARG A 217 -27.78 4.45 -5.02
C ARG A 217 -28.14 3.18 -5.80
#